data_d56e393e5f57e4f18981fbd75aefebb7
#
_entry.id   d56e393e5f57e4f18981fbd75aefebb7
#
_cell.length_a   1.000
_cell.length_b   1.000
_cell.length_c   1.000
_cell.angle_alpha   90.00
_cell.angle_beta   90.00
_cell.angle_gamma   90.00
#
_symmetry.space_group_name_H-M   'P 1'
#
loop_
_entity.id
_entity.type
_entity.pdbx_description
1 polymer ?
#
loop_
_entity_poly.entity_id
_entity_poly.type
_entity_poly.pdbx_seq_one_letter_code
_entity_poly.pdbx_strand_id
1 'polypeptide(L)'
;MSSDVDPQPSEPAPSARPDDDSGGWAFPFAIDPGLRPWSRAFLVHPEACMVLVTPAQLTIAFGRWSLSTSPSNIVDATVTGPYRRWKVAGPPHLSLADRGITFATNATRGVCLTFREPVAAAEPLGLLRHPAATVTVADPDAFIAAVLSARDAAARGSGAPVAEAAGPRQGTFRESAAAIVRWQRRTPDRVALVEEDVETITPPAVGNTVGSDLQRFEDGVGPAFHRRFDVVVDRSQMDARALMQLVQADPGILYNARLAPVTKVQGRLGTMTVGDRFVIALAGPWSGPVEVVDVTPTSFRMATLRGHLEAGAIELAAEDAGPGAVGFRVESWARSGDRAFRTMYDVLGVAQALQSEMWVEACEAVARVVGGVPRGPVDVLTERAESPGHAP
;
A
#
# COMPACT_ATOMS: atom_id res chain seq x y z
N MET A 1 58.13 -13.09 -6.23
CA MET A 1 57.07 -13.50 -7.15
C MET A 1 55.76 -13.04 -6.52
N SER A 2 55.37 -11.82 -6.80
CA SER A 2 54.10 -11.23 -6.40
C SER A 2 53.08 -11.57 -7.48
N SER A 3 52.02 -12.27 -7.09
CA SER A 3 50.87 -12.53 -7.94
C SER A 3 49.86 -11.41 -7.74
N ASP A 4 49.80 -10.52 -8.70
CA ASP A 4 48.70 -9.57 -8.88
C ASP A 4 47.43 -10.36 -9.19
N VAL A 5 46.45 -10.24 -8.31
CA VAL A 5 45.10 -10.72 -8.55
C VAL A 5 44.29 -9.53 -9.07
N ASP A 6 44.02 -9.54 -10.38
CA ASP A 6 43.12 -8.62 -11.04
C ASP A 6 41.72 -8.69 -10.40
N PRO A 7 41.08 -7.56 -10.06
CA PRO A 7 39.69 -7.55 -9.59
C PRO A 7 38.75 -7.92 -10.73
N GLN A 8 38.05 -9.01 -10.60
CA GLN A 8 36.96 -9.40 -11.51
C GLN A 8 35.89 -8.27 -11.58
N PRO A 9 35.40 -7.97 -12.76
CA PRO A 9 34.28 -7.02 -12.90
C PRO A 9 33.03 -7.59 -12.24
N SER A 10 32.45 -6.79 -11.35
CA SER A 10 31.15 -7.07 -10.71
C SER A 10 30.09 -7.30 -11.78
N GLU A 11 29.37 -8.43 -11.71
CA GLU A 11 28.21 -8.71 -12.54
C GLU A 11 27.23 -7.52 -12.52
N PRO A 12 26.68 -7.14 -13.67
CA PRO A 12 25.66 -6.10 -13.71
C PRO A 12 24.40 -6.60 -12.98
N ALA A 13 23.85 -5.75 -12.11
CA ALA A 13 22.58 -5.98 -11.46
C ALA A 13 21.50 -6.35 -12.49
N PRO A 14 20.53 -7.22 -12.17
CA PRO A 14 19.52 -7.65 -13.12
C PRO A 14 18.76 -6.44 -13.65
N SER A 15 18.86 -6.22 -14.97
CA SER A 15 18.08 -5.22 -15.68
C SER A 15 16.58 -5.50 -15.47
N ALA A 16 15.82 -4.46 -15.14
CA ALA A 16 14.37 -4.51 -15.08
C ALA A 16 13.82 -5.00 -16.43
N ARG A 17 13.48 -6.30 -16.52
CA ARG A 17 12.72 -6.82 -17.65
C ARG A 17 11.26 -6.53 -17.40
N PRO A 18 10.47 -6.13 -18.40
CA PRO A 18 9.02 -6.18 -18.27
C PRO A 18 8.64 -7.63 -18.03
N ASP A 19 7.89 -7.90 -16.96
CA ASP A 19 7.21 -9.19 -16.81
C ASP A 19 6.26 -9.32 -18.01
N ASP A 20 6.44 -10.35 -18.80
CA ASP A 20 5.95 -10.49 -20.18
C ASP A 20 4.41 -10.40 -20.37
N ASP A 21 3.62 -10.25 -19.30
CA ASP A 21 2.15 -10.23 -19.39
C ASP A 21 1.47 -9.13 -18.56
N SER A 22 2.18 -8.35 -17.73
CA SER A 22 1.52 -7.43 -16.81
C SER A 22 1.45 -5.97 -17.27
N GLY A 23 2.16 -5.61 -18.34
CA GLY A 23 2.20 -4.23 -18.86
C GLY A 23 2.75 -3.18 -17.88
N GLY A 24 3.41 -3.58 -16.78
CA GLY A 24 3.97 -2.71 -15.76
C GLY A 24 5.46 -2.92 -15.51
N TRP A 25 6.14 -1.89 -15.01
CA TRP A 25 7.56 -1.89 -14.66
C TRP A 25 7.75 -1.49 -13.20
N ALA A 26 8.63 -2.19 -12.49
CA ALA A 26 9.00 -1.91 -11.11
C ALA A 26 10.49 -1.52 -11.03
N PHE A 27 10.77 -0.39 -10.38
CA PHE A 27 12.12 0.16 -10.26
C PHE A 27 12.49 0.32 -8.79
N PRO A 28 13.41 -0.48 -8.25
CA PRO A 28 13.93 -0.29 -6.90
C PRO A 28 14.75 0.99 -6.82
N PHE A 29 14.81 1.58 -5.63
CA PHE A 29 15.69 2.72 -5.38
C PHE A 29 17.16 2.28 -5.30
N ALA A 30 18.06 3.11 -5.86
CA ALA A 30 19.51 2.95 -5.69
C ALA A 30 19.92 3.44 -4.29
N ILE A 31 20.38 2.53 -3.43
CA ILE A 31 20.69 2.86 -2.04
C ILE A 31 22.18 2.99 -1.83
N ASP A 32 22.63 4.19 -1.45
CA ASP A 32 24.00 4.41 -0.99
C ASP A 32 24.20 3.68 0.35
N PRO A 33 25.14 2.70 0.43
CA PRO A 33 25.40 1.97 1.66
C PRO A 33 25.72 2.88 2.85
N GLY A 34 26.37 4.02 2.63
CA GLY A 34 26.68 5.00 3.67
C GLY A 34 25.45 5.77 4.19
N LEU A 35 24.33 5.75 3.47
CA LEU A 35 23.08 6.38 3.90
C LEU A 35 22.10 5.40 4.56
N ARG A 36 22.34 4.09 4.50
CA ARG A 36 21.45 3.06 5.12
C ARG A 36 21.14 3.29 6.59
N PRO A 37 22.10 3.63 7.48
CA PRO A 37 21.80 3.86 8.89
C PRO A 37 20.87 5.07 9.08
N TRP A 38 21.09 6.14 8.32
CA TRP A 38 20.27 7.35 8.35
C TRP A 38 18.86 7.10 7.80
N SER A 39 18.75 6.37 6.68
CA SER A 39 17.44 6.02 6.12
C SER A 39 16.60 5.23 7.13
N ARG A 40 17.19 4.25 7.83
CA ARG A 40 16.52 3.48 8.87
C ARG A 40 16.12 4.32 10.09
N ALA A 41 16.97 5.27 10.50
CA ALA A 41 16.65 6.18 11.60
C ALA A 41 15.42 7.05 11.31
N PHE A 42 15.16 7.33 10.03
CA PHE A 42 13.98 8.06 9.57
C PHE A 42 12.86 7.14 9.07
N LEU A 43 12.89 5.85 9.38
CA LEU A 43 11.88 4.86 9.00
C LEU A 43 11.73 4.70 7.47
N VAL A 44 12.77 5.02 6.72
CA VAL A 44 12.88 4.71 5.30
C VAL A 44 13.60 3.37 5.18
N HIS A 45 12.84 2.30 5.02
CA HIS A 45 13.38 0.97 4.81
C HIS A 45 13.64 0.78 3.31
N PRO A 46 14.87 0.45 2.91
CA PRO A 46 15.23 0.27 1.51
C PRO A 46 14.32 -0.70 0.75
N GLU A 47 13.91 -1.75 1.43
CA GLU A 47 13.07 -2.83 0.93
C GLU A 47 11.63 -2.37 0.61
N ALA A 48 11.19 -1.27 1.23
CA ALA A 48 9.88 -0.64 1.01
C ALA A 48 9.95 0.55 0.03
N CYS A 49 11.11 0.77 -0.65
CA CYS A 49 11.29 1.87 -1.59
C CYS A 49 11.27 1.37 -3.03
N MET A 50 10.26 1.78 -3.79
CA MET A 50 10.04 1.32 -5.16
C MET A 50 9.29 2.36 -5.97
N VAL A 51 9.53 2.41 -7.27
CA VAL A 51 8.68 3.13 -8.22
C VAL A 51 8.03 2.12 -9.15
N LEU A 52 6.71 2.14 -9.20
CA LEU A 52 5.91 1.33 -10.11
C LEU A 52 5.40 2.22 -11.24
N VAL A 53 5.53 1.76 -12.47
CA VAL A 53 5.01 2.41 -13.67
C VAL A 53 4.09 1.44 -14.40
N THR A 54 2.84 1.83 -14.59
CA THR A 54 1.87 1.10 -15.44
C THR A 54 1.26 2.09 -16.44
N PRO A 55 0.58 1.64 -17.50
CA PRO A 55 -0.14 2.54 -18.41
C PRO A 55 -1.21 3.40 -17.70
N ALA A 56 -1.76 2.92 -16.59
CA ALA A 56 -2.79 3.62 -15.81
C ALA A 56 -2.22 4.56 -14.75
N GLN A 57 -1.07 4.21 -14.14
CA GLN A 57 -0.58 4.89 -12.94
C GLN A 57 0.93 4.77 -12.77
N LEU A 58 1.55 5.86 -12.31
CA LEU A 58 2.88 5.87 -11.71
C LEU A 58 2.72 6.03 -10.19
N THR A 59 3.34 5.12 -9.42
CA THR A 59 3.35 5.16 -7.96
C THR A 59 4.77 5.15 -7.44
N ILE A 60 5.13 6.11 -6.59
CA ILE A 60 6.37 6.16 -5.84
C ILE A 60 6.05 5.72 -4.41
N ALA A 61 6.60 4.59 -3.97
CA ALA A 61 6.57 4.14 -2.58
C ALA A 61 7.95 4.38 -1.95
N PHE A 62 7.99 5.10 -0.83
CA PHE A 62 9.23 5.48 -0.16
C PHE A 62 9.10 5.35 1.36
N GLY A 63 9.28 4.14 1.87
CA GLY A 63 8.98 3.82 3.25
C GLY A 63 7.49 4.08 3.54
N ARG A 64 7.21 4.99 4.48
CA ARG A 64 5.84 5.38 4.84
C ARG A 64 5.24 6.46 3.93
N TRP A 65 6.00 7.02 3.01
CA TRP A 65 5.56 8.07 2.10
C TRP A 65 5.27 7.53 0.71
N SER A 66 4.28 8.09 0.06
CA SER A 66 3.97 7.73 -1.32
C SER A 66 3.55 8.95 -2.14
N LEU A 67 3.66 8.81 -3.47
CA LEU A 67 3.11 9.74 -4.45
C LEU A 67 2.53 8.90 -5.58
N SER A 68 1.33 9.23 -6.03
CA SER A 68 0.70 8.58 -7.17
C SER A 68 0.16 9.60 -8.16
N THR A 69 0.36 9.32 -9.44
CA THR A 69 -0.13 10.17 -10.52
C THR A 69 -0.39 9.34 -11.79
N SER A 70 -1.23 9.85 -12.70
CA SER A 70 -1.35 9.27 -14.05
C SER A 70 -0.07 9.52 -14.86
N PRO A 71 0.40 8.58 -15.68
CA PRO A 71 1.50 8.84 -16.63
C PRO A 71 1.20 10.00 -17.58
N SER A 72 -0.06 10.24 -17.95
CA SER A 72 -0.47 11.38 -18.76
C SER A 72 -0.26 12.75 -18.09
N ASN A 73 -0.12 12.78 -16.75
CA ASN A 73 0.20 13.98 -16.00
C ASN A 73 1.70 14.31 -16.01
N ILE A 74 2.56 13.40 -16.48
CA ILE A 74 4.00 13.62 -16.54
C ILE A 74 4.35 14.32 -17.85
N VAL A 75 4.86 15.54 -17.74
CA VAL A 75 5.27 16.36 -18.88
C VAL A 75 6.68 16.02 -19.32
N ASP A 76 7.58 15.83 -18.34
CA ASP A 76 8.99 15.60 -18.58
C ASP A 76 9.58 14.67 -17.53
N ALA A 77 10.63 13.93 -17.94
CA ALA A 77 11.40 13.03 -17.09
C ALA A 77 12.88 13.14 -17.45
N THR A 78 13.66 13.78 -16.61
CA THR A 78 15.09 14.11 -16.89
C THR A 78 16.00 13.58 -15.80
N VAL A 79 17.19 13.08 -16.22
CA VAL A 79 18.23 12.68 -15.28
C VAL A 79 18.80 13.92 -14.60
N THR A 80 18.89 13.86 -13.28
CA THR A 80 19.43 14.94 -12.44
C THR A 80 20.48 14.41 -11.46
N GLY A 81 21.30 15.29 -10.90
CA GLY A 81 22.39 14.97 -9.99
C GLY A 81 23.73 15.53 -10.51
N PRO A 82 24.84 15.41 -9.76
CA PRO A 82 24.90 14.87 -8.40
C PRO A 82 24.29 15.81 -7.34
N TYR A 83 23.86 15.22 -6.21
CA TYR A 83 23.26 15.96 -5.10
C TYR A 83 24.22 16.10 -3.91
N ARG A 84 23.99 17.08 -3.06
CA ARG A 84 24.71 17.18 -1.78
C ARG A 84 24.19 16.10 -0.83
N ARG A 85 25.08 15.31 -0.19
CA ARG A 85 24.74 14.17 0.67
C ARG A 85 23.72 14.50 1.78
N TRP A 86 23.78 15.69 2.37
CA TRP A 86 22.82 16.11 3.40
C TRP A 86 21.40 16.38 2.85
N LYS A 87 21.26 16.56 1.52
CA LYS A 87 19.96 16.73 0.85
C LYS A 87 19.29 15.40 0.45
N VAL A 88 19.96 14.28 0.63
CA VAL A 88 19.47 12.97 0.19
C VAL A 88 19.38 11.96 1.34
N ALA A 89 19.67 12.38 2.56
CA ALA A 89 19.57 11.55 3.74
C ALA A 89 18.28 11.87 4.49
N GLY A 90 17.37 10.89 4.61
CA GLY A 90 16.19 11.05 5.47
C GLY A 90 14.85 10.96 4.76
N PRO A 91 13.80 11.55 5.36
CA PRO A 91 12.45 11.55 4.79
C PRO A 91 12.40 12.38 3.49
N PRO A 92 11.34 12.24 2.70
CA PRO A 92 11.12 13.11 1.55
C PRO A 92 11.19 14.57 1.95
N HIS A 93 11.86 15.38 1.16
CA HIS A 93 12.03 16.80 1.48
C HIS A 93 11.70 17.70 0.29
N LEU A 94 11.28 18.89 0.63
CA LEU A 94 10.94 19.94 -0.33
C LEU A 94 12.20 20.48 -1.01
N SER A 95 12.19 20.54 -2.32
CA SER A 95 13.13 21.33 -3.09
C SER A 95 12.68 22.80 -3.06
N LEU A 96 13.50 23.67 -2.48
CA LEU A 96 13.19 25.11 -2.41
C LEU A 96 13.38 25.79 -3.78
N ALA A 97 14.05 25.13 -4.73
CA ALA A 97 14.33 25.71 -6.04
C ALA A 97 13.12 25.65 -6.98
N ASP A 98 12.36 24.55 -6.95
CA ASP A 98 11.28 24.25 -7.89
C ASP A 98 9.97 23.86 -7.20
N ARG A 99 9.91 23.91 -5.86
CA ARG A 99 8.80 23.40 -5.02
C ARG A 99 8.50 21.91 -5.24
N GLY A 100 9.42 21.19 -5.87
CA GLY A 100 9.33 19.75 -6.06
C GLY A 100 9.55 19.00 -4.76
N ILE A 101 9.25 17.70 -4.78
CA ILE A 101 9.53 16.79 -3.69
C ILE A 101 10.63 15.80 -4.08
N THR A 102 11.54 15.51 -3.17
CA THR A 102 12.66 14.62 -3.42
C THR A 102 12.54 13.37 -2.56
N PHE A 103 12.48 12.22 -3.22
CA PHE A 103 12.59 10.88 -2.66
C PHE A 103 13.97 10.34 -3.03
N ALA A 104 14.93 10.43 -2.12
CA ALA A 104 16.31 10.08 -2.46
C ALA A 104 16.97 9.16 -1.44
N THR A 105 17.71 8.17 -1.95
CA THR A 105 18.50 7.19 -1.21
C THR A 105 19.95 7.15 -1.65
N ASN A 106 20.33 7.97 -2.66
CA ASN A 106 21.70 8.17 -3.08
C ASN A 106 21.93 9.62 -3.55
N ALA A 107 23.20 10.02 -3.62
CA ALA A 107 23.59 11.38 -3.98
C ALA A 107 24.11 11.50 -5.43
N THR A 108 24.11 10.42 -6.21
CA THR A 108 24.78 10.40 -7.51
C THR A 108 23.88 10.78 -8.66
N ARG A 109 22.80 10.05 -8.86
CA ARG A 109 21.87 10.22 -9.98
C ARG A 109 20.43 10.01 -9.52
N GLY A 110 19.51 10.76 -10.09
CA GLY A 110 18.09 10.59 -9.95
C GLY A 110 17.36 11.02 -11.21
N VAL A 111 16.05 10.84 -11.23
CA VAL A 111 15.18 11.32 -12.29
C VAL A 111 14.20 12.32 -11.68
N CYS A 112 14.15 13.51 -12.26
CA CYS A 112 13.14 14.51 -11.97
C CYS A 112 11.96 14.32 -12.93
N LEU A 113 10.78 14.12 -12.36
CA LEU A 113 9.50 14.07 -13.06
C LEU A 113 8.83 15.43 -12.91
N THR A 114 8.46 16.06 -14.01
CA THR A 114 7.68 17.30 -14.00
C THR A 114 6.22 16.99 -14.30
N PHE A 115 5.32 17.54 -13.51
CA PHE A 115 3.88 17.30 -13.63
C PHE A 115 3.17 18.47 -14.30
N ARG A 116 2.15 18.17 -15.12
CA ARG A 116 1.25 19.16 -15.70
C ARG A 116 0.38 19.80 -14.62
N GLU A 117 -0.21 18.95 -13.78
CA GLU A 117 -0.95 19.35 -12.59
C GLU A 117 -0.17 18.94 -11.35
N PRO A 118 0.08 19.85 -10.40
CA PRO A 118 0.80 19.52 -9.19
C PRO A 118 0.16 18.38 -8.41
N VAL A 119 0.97 17.45 -7.90
CA VAL A 119 0.57 16.23 -7.21
C VAL A 119 0.77 16.37 -5.71
N ALA A 120 -0.20 15.91 -4.92
CA ALA A 120 -0.05 15.85 -3.47
C ALA A 120 0.91 14.72 -3.08
N ALA A 121 1.84 14.99 -2.17
CA ALA A 121 2.79 13.98 -1.66
C ALA A 121 3.40 14.36 -0.31
N ALA A 122 3.81 13.35 0.45
CA ALA A 122 4.73 13.40 1.59
C ALA A 122 4.34 14.22 2.82
N GLU A 123 3.19 14.85 2.86
CA GLU A 123 2.74 15.52 4.08
C GLU A 123 1.37 14.99 4.53
N PRO A 124 1.12 14.93 5.87
CA PRO A 124 -0.07 14.26 6.42
C PRO A 124 -1.40 14.87 5.98
N LEU A 125 -1.39 16.12 5.56
CA LEU A 125 -2.60 16.90 5.31
C LEU A 125 -2.97 16.99 3.82
N GLY A 126 -2.10 16.55 2.89
CA GLY A 126 -2.31 16.64 1.43
C GLY A 126 -2.49 18.09 0.93
N LEU A 127 -2.06 19.08 1.72
CA LEU A 127 -2.22 20.50 1.42
C LEU A 127 -1.15 21.01 0.46
N LEU A 128 0.05 20.41 0.51
CA LEU A 128 1.14 20.79 -0.36
C LEU A 128 1.08 19.98 -1.65
N ARG A 129 1.01 20.68 -2.75
CA ARG A 129 1.08 20.09 -4.08
C ARG A 129 2.40 20.42 -4.74
N HIS A 130 3.02 19.41 -5.33
CA HIS A 130 4.34 19.48 -5.89
C HIS A 130 4.28 19.46 -7.41
N PRO A 131 4.86 20.46 -8.10
CA PRO A 131 4.92 20.48 -9.57
C PRO A 131 5.93 19.48 -10.14
N ALA A 132 6.80 18.93 -9.28
CA ALA A 132 7.81 17.97 -9.68
C ALA A 132 8.12 16.97 -8.56
N ALA A 133 8.62 15.79 -8.93
CA ALA A 133 9.15 14.79 -7.99
C ALA A 133 10.48 14.25 -8.49
N THR A 134 11.46 14.14 -7.59
CA THR A 134 12.76 13.53 -7.90
C THR A 134 12.86 12.17 -7.21
N VAL A 135 13.25 11.14 -7.96
CA VAL A 135 13.45 9.76 -7.46
C VAL A 135 14.85 9.27 -7.82
N THR A 136 15.50 8.53 -6.92
CA THR A 136 16.83 7.97 -7.16
C THR A 136 16.75 6.47 -7.38
N VAL A 137 16.14 6.07 -8.51
CA VAL A 137 16.02 4.66 -8.91
C VAL A 137 17.36 4.04 -9.32
N ALA A 138 17.43 2.71 -9.27
CA ALA A 138 18.66 1.97 -9.60
C ALA A 138 19.05 2.10 -11.09
N ASP A 139 18.05 2.14 -11.98
CA ASP A 139 18.23 2.32 -13.42
C ASP A 139 17.41 3.52 -13.92
N PRO A 140 18.01 4.74 -13.93
CA PRO A 140 17.34 5.95 -14.37
C PRO A 140 16.93 5.93 -15.85
N ASP A 141 17.74 5.33 -16.72
CA ASP A 141 17.52 5.35 -18.16
C ASP A 141 16.36 4.42 -18.54
N ALA A 142 16.34 3.19 -17.98
CA ALA A 142 15.20 2.28 -18.13
C ALA A 142 13.91 2.84 -17.51
N PHE A 143 14.01 3.55 -16.38
CA PHE A 143 12.86 4.19 -15.74
C PHE A 143 12.25 5.28 -16.64
N ILE A 144 13.07 6.15 -17.23
CA ILE A 144 12.59 7.17 -18.18
C ILE A 144 11.90 6.51 -19.38
N ALA A 145 12.50 5.45 -19.94
CA ALA A 145 11.90 4.73 -21.06
C ALA A 145 10.53 4.15 -20.71
N ALA A 146 10.39 3.56 -19.52
CA ALA A 146 9.13 3.04 -19.03
C ALA A 146 8.07 4.13 -18.83
N VAL A 147 8.46 5.28 -18.25
CA VAL A 147 7.55 6.44 -18.07
C VAL A 147 7.04 6.95 -19.42
N LEU A 148 7.92 7.09 -20.40
CA LEU A 148 7.55 7.53 -21.75
C LEU A 148 6.63 6.52 -22.44
N SER A 149 6.94 5.22 -22.33
CA SER A 149 6.09 4.14 -22.86
C SER A 149 4.71 4.13 -22.24
N ALA A 150 4.61 4.26 -20.91
CA ALA A 150 3.35 4.32 -20.19
C ALA A 150 2.52 5.57 -20.59
N ARG A 151 3.18 6.72 -20.75
CA ARG A 151 2.54 7.96 -21.22
C ARG A 151 1.96 7.78 -22.64
N ASP A 152 2.74 7.19 -23.53
CA ASP A 152 2.30 6.95 -24.91
C ASP A 152 1.18 5.89 -24.98
N ALA A 153 1.20 4.88 -24.12
CA ALA A 153 0.12 3.90 -23.99
C ALA A 153 -1.16 4.56 -23.46
N ALA A 154 -1.07 5.42 -22.45
CA ALA A 154 -2.17 6.20 -21.93
C ALA A 154 -2.78 7.12 -23.01
N ALA A 155 -1.96 7.74 -23.84
CA ALA A 155 -2.40 8.59 -24.95
C ALA A 155 -3.11 7.80 -26.05
N ARG A 156 -2.69 6.57 -26.35
CA ARG A 156 -3.34 5.70 -27.36
C ARG A 156 -4.66 5.11 -26.87
N GLY A 157 -4.82 4.88 -25.57
CA GLY A 157 -6.06 4.38 -24.96
C GLY A 157 -7.18 5.44 -24.89
N SER A 158 -6.89 6.70 -25.16
CA SER A 158 -7.82 7.81 -25.04
C SER A 158 -8.73 8.05 -26.27
N GLY A 159 -8.91 7.05 -27.14
CA GLY A 159 -9.81 7.11 -28.31
C GLY A 159 -11.30 6.98 -28.01
N ALA A 160 -11.72 6.78 -26.76
CA ALA A 160 -13.08 6.99 -26.28
C ALA A 160 -13.05 8.11 -25.22
N PRO A 161 -14.10 8.92 -25.03
CA PRO A 161 -14.17 9.80 -23.88
C PRO A 161 -14.25 8.89 -22.65
N VAL A 162 -13.08 8.49 -22.15
CA VAL A 162 -12.95 7.96 -20.81
C VAL A 162 -13.39 9.13 -19.95
N ALA A 163 -14.60 9.04 -19.40
CA ALA A 163 -14.98 9.81 -18.24
C ALA A 163 -13.75 9.73 -17.34
N GLU A 164 -13.08 10.85 -17.13
CA GLU A 164 -11.83 11.09 -16.44
C GLU A 164 -11.65 10.02 -15.36
N ALA A 165 -11.03 8.90 -15.72
CA ALA A 165 -10.57 7.93 -14.76
C ALA A 165 -9.46 8.64 -14.01
N ALA A 166 -9.89 9.46 -13.06
CA ALA A 166 -9.02 10.00 -12.05
C ALA A 166 -8.33 8.78 -11.47
N GLY A 167 -7.06 8.57 -11.85
CA GLY A 167 -6.23 7.55 -11.24
C GLY A 167 -6.42 7.66 -9.74
N PRO A 168 -6.28 6.57 -8.97
CA PRO A 168 -6.59 6.57 -7.55
C PRO A 168 -5.91 7.77 -6.93
N ARG A 169 -6.70 8.80 -6.69
CA ARG A 169 -6.24 10.00 -5.99
C ARG A 169 -5.97 9.52 -4.59
N GLN A 170 -4.73 9.63 -4.17
CA GLN A 170 -4.38 9.43 -2.77
C GLN A 170 -5.41 10.15 -1.90
N GLY A 171 -6.05 9.43 -0.97
CA GLY A 171 -7.11 9.97 -0.14
C GLY A 171 -6.65 11.28 0.49
N THR A 172 -7.34 12.36 0.23
CA THR A 172 -6.99 13.65 0.81
C THR A 172 -7.36 13.63 2.30
N PHE A 173 -6.72 14.46 3.11
CA PHE A 173 -7.13 14.66 4.50
C PHE A 173 -8.64 14.94 4.63
N ARG A 174 -9.22 15.61 3.65
CA ARG A 174 -10.65 15.88 3.60
C ARG A 174 -11.48 14.60 3.45
N GLU A 175 -11.01 13.64 2.65
CA GLU A 175 -11.68 12.33 2.47
C GLU A 175 -11.51 11.46 3.71
N SER A 176 -10.36 11.51 4.36
CA SER A 176 -10.10 10.82 5.63
C SER A 176 -10.94 11.40 6.76
N ALA A 177 -11.00 12.73 6.87
CA ALA A 177 -11.86 13.39 7.84
C ALA A 177 -13.34 13.05 7.59
N ALA A 178 -13.76 13.02 6.32
CA ALA A 178 -15.11 12.60 5.95
C ALA A 178 -15.38 11.13 6.29
N ALA A 179 -14.40 10.23 6.12
CA ALA A 179 -14.50 8.83 6.50
C ALA A 179 -14.65 8.66 8.02
N ILE A 180 -13.85 9.38 8.81
CA ILE A 180 -13.97 9.37 10.28
C ILE A 180 -15.33 9.87 10.73
N VAL A 181 -15.81 10.96 10.12
CA VAL A 181 -17.16 11.49 10.43
C VAL A 181 -18.23 10.48 10.02
N ARG A 182 -18.08 9.79 8.89
CA ARG A 182 -19.00 8.72 8.49
C ARG A 182 -19.01 7.58 9.51
N TRP A 183 -17.84 7.12 9.95
CA TRP A 183 -17.71 6.10 10.99
C TRP A 183 -18.45 6.49 12.27
N GLN A 184 -18.22 7.70 12.77
CA GLN A 184 -18.88 8.21 13.98
C GLN A 184 -20.40 8.39 13.86
N ARG A 185 -20.92 8.50 12.63
CA ARG A 185 -22.33 8.66 12.33
C ARG A 185 -23.02 7.37 11.87
N ARG A 186 -22.30 6.25 11.84
CA ARG A 186 -22.90 4.98 11.48
C ARG A 186 -23.91 4.57 12.53
N THR A 187 -25.07 4.16 12.05
CA THR A 187 -26.21 3.77 12.87
C THR A 187 -26.22 2.26 13.10
N PRO A 188 -26.83 1.74 14.17
CA PRO A 188 -26.86 0.30 14.48
C PRO A 188 -27.50 -0.58 13.40
N ASP A 189 -28.32 -0.02 12.54
CA ASP A 189 -28.89 -0.70 11.38
C ASP A 189 -27.89 -0.90 10.23
N ARG A 190 -26.73 -0.22 10.29
CA ARG A 190 -25.65 -0.35 9.34
C ARG A 190 -24.42 -1.09 9.87
N VAL A 191 -24.13 -0.94 11.17
CA VAL A 191 -22.97 -1.55 11.82
C VAL A 191 -23.36 -2.03 13.20
N ALA A 192 -23.21 -3.33 13.46
CA ALA A 192 -23.31 -3.92 14.79
C ALA A 192 -21.89 -4.04 15.36
N LEU A 193 -21.53 -3.15 16.28
CA LEU A 193 -20.19 -3.07 16.87
C LEU A 193 -20.17 -3.74 18.24
N VAL A 194 -19.21 -4.65 18.44
CA VAL A 194 -18.85 -5.26 19.72
C VAL A 194 -17.38 -4.98 19.99
N GLU A 195 -17.05 -4.46 21.15
CA GLU A 195 -15.69 -4.21 21.62
C GLU A 195 -15.46 -4.96 22.93
N GLU A 196 -14.38 -5.73 23.01
CA GLU A 196 -14.07 -6.58 24.15
C GLU A 196 -12.58 -6.49 24.51
N ASP A 197 -12.27 -6.44 25.81
CA ASP A 197 -10.91 -6.66 26.29
C ASP A 197 -10.71 -8.16 26.54
N VAL A 198 -9.66 -8.72 25.97
CA VAL A 198 -9.30 -10.13 26.07
C VAL A 198 -7.90 -10.29 26.69
N GLU A 199 -7.65 -11.46 27.27
CA GLU A 199 -6.35 -11.72 27.90
C GLU A 199 -5.23 -11.82 26.87
N THR A 200 -5.48 -12.48 25.74
CA THR A 200 -4.49 -12.78 24.70
C THR A 200 -5.10 -12.76 23.31
N ILE A 201 -4.35 -12.29 22.31
CA ILE A 201 -4.67 -12.41 20.91
C ILE A 201 -3.58 -13.23 20.23
N THR A 202 -3.99 -14.34 19.59
CA THR A 202 -3.08 -15.23 18.86
C THR A 202 -3.34 -15.11 17.36
N PRO A 203 -2.43 -14.49 16.60
CA PRO A 203 -2.57 -14.43 15.14
C PRO A 203 -2.39 -15.81 14.52
N PRO A 204 -2.97 -16.07 13.34
CA PRO A 204 -2.70 -17.27 12.58
C PRO A 204 -1.22 -17.33 12.20
N ALA A 205 -0.68 -18.55 12.16
CA ALA A 205 0.71 -18.76 11.75
C ALA A 205 0.92 -18.20 10.33
N VAL A 206 1.86 -17.30 10.20
CA VAL A 206 2.39 -16.90 8.90
C VAL A 206 3.39 -17.95 8.51
N GLY A 207 3.10 -18.75 7.48
CA GLY A 207 3.97 -19.83 7.00
C GLY A 207 5.41 -19.35 6.76
N ASN A 208 6.36 -20.27 6.63
CA ASN A 208 7.76 -19.97 6.32
C ASN A 208 7.89 -19.38 4.92
N THR A 209 7.28 -18.25 4.71
CA THR A 209 7.23 -17.53 3.45
C THR A 209 8.44 -16.64 3.27
N VAL A 210 8.83 -16.61 2.18
CA VAL A 210 9.79 -16.13 1.23
C VAL A 210 10.44 -14.78 1.53
N GLY A 211 9.98 -13.94 2.47
CA GLY A 211 10.51 -12.60 2.70
C GLY A 211 11.21 -12.44 4.05
N SER A 212 12.48 -12.03 4.04
CA SER A 212 13.22 -11.61 5.25
C SER A 212 12.76 -10.27 5.82
N ASP A 213 11.82 -9.60 5.15
CA ASP A 213 11.35 -8.24 5.44
C ASP A 213 9.91 -8.18 5.97
N LEU A 214 9.33 -9.31 6.37
CA LEU A 214 8.05 -9.33 7.09
C LEU A 214 8.15 -8.55 8.41
N GLN A 215 7.11 -7.78 8.70
CA GLN A 215 6.88 -7.13 9.98
C GLN A 215 5.83 -7.95 10.72
N ARG A 216 6.30 -8.94 11.48
CA ARG A 216 5.43 -9.92 12.14
C ARG A 216 4.68 -9.27 13.30
N PHE A 217 3.58 -9.90 13.73
CA PHE A 217 2.79 -9.46 14.88
C PHE A 217 3.64 -9.26 16.15
N GLU A 218 4.63 -10.11 16.36
CA GLU A 218 5.56 -10.06 17.50
C GLU A 218 6.53 -8.87 17.43
N ASP A 219 6.79 -8.34 16.22
CA ASP A 219 7.65 -7.17 16.01
C ASP A 219 6.94 -5.86 16.40
N GLY A 220 5.62 -5.90 16.58
CA GLY A 220 4.80 -4.75 16.93
C GLY A 220 4.92 -4.33 18.40
N VAL A 221 4.50 -3.11 18.69
CA VAL A 221 4.54 -2.51 20.02
C VAL A 221 3.14 -2.08 20.49
N GLY A 222 2.94 -2.04 21.81
CA GLY A 222 1.67 -1.63 22.40
C GLY A 222 0.61 -2.75 22.39
N PRO A 223 -0.66 -2.40 22.65
CA PRO A 223 -1.74 -3.37 22.71
C PRO A 223 -1.91 -4.11 21.38
N ALA A 224 -2.38 -5.34 21.49
CA ALA A 224 -2.75 -6.15 20.34
C ALA A 224 -4.22 -5.93 20.02
N PHE A 225 -4.54 -5.96 18.74
CA PHE A 225 -5.92 -5.88 18.26
C PHE A 225 -6.21 -7.05 17.33
N HIS A 226 -7.36 -7.69 17.56
CA HIS A 226 -8.02 -8.58 16.63
C HIS A 226 -9.33 -7.96 16.20
N ARG A 227 -9.53 -7.79 14.89
CA ARG A 227 -10.74 -7.19 14.35
C ARG A 227 -11.35 -8.06 13.28
N ARG A 228 -12.65 -8.19 13.33
CA ARG A 228 -13.42 -8.97 12.37
C ARG A 228 -14.61 -8.17 11.88
N PHE A 229 -14.82 -8.18 10.58
CA PHE A 229 -15.90 -7.52 9.88
C PHE A 229 -16.59 -8.56 9.02
N ASP A 230 -17.83 -8.86 9.31
CA ASP A 230 -18.63 -9.87 8.64
C ASP A 230 -19.86 -9.25 7.96
N VAL A 231 -20.16 -9.72 6.75
CA VAL A 231 -21.41 -9.41 6.06
C VAL A 231 -21.95 -10.66 5.38
N VAL A 232 -23.26 -10.83 5.43
CA VAL A 232 -23.97 -11.84 4.61
C VAL A 232 -24.82 -11.13 3.58
N VAL A 233 -24.69 -11.55 2.33
CA VAL A 233 -25.41 -10.99 1.18
C VAL A 233 -26.36 -12.04 0.61
N ASP A 234 -27.65 -11.76 0.65
CA ASP A 234 -28.71 -12.57 0.06
C ASP A 234 -28.89 -12.22 -1.43
N ARG A 235 -29.52 -13.11 -2.20
CA ARG A 235 -29.76 -12.99 -3.64
C ARG A 235 -28.49 -12.78 -4.43
N SER A 236 -27.38 -13.32 -3.95
CA SER A 236 -26.10 -13.29 -4.63
C SER A 236 -26.18 -14.00 -5.98
N GLN A 237 -25.61 -13.39 -7.01
CA GLN A 237 -25.45 -13.98 -8.35
C GLN A 237 -24.16 -14.79 -8.49
N MET A 238 -23.37 -14.84 -7.43
CA MET A 238 -22.06 -15.53 -7.38
C MET A 238 -21.96 -16.36 -6.12
N ASP A 239 -21.23 -17.45 -6.17
CA ASP A 239 -20.79 -18.21 -5.00
C ASP A 239 -19.51 -17.60 -4.38
N ALA A 240 -19.10 -18.11 -3.24
CA ALA A 240 -17.93 -17.64 -2.51
C ALA A 240 -16.64 -17.74 -3.36
N ARG A 241 -16.50 -18.77 -4.15
CA ARG A 241 -15.34 -18.99 -5.03
C ARG A 241 -15.29 -17.95 -6.14
N ALA A 242 -16.39 -17.69 -6.82
CA ALA A 242 -16.47 -16.71 -7.91
C ALA A 242 -16.19 -15.28 -7.38
N LEU A 243 -16.75 -14.92 -6.21
CA LEU A 243 -16.43 -13.66 -5.55
C LEU A 243 -14.92 -13.54 -5.29
N MET A 244 -14.33 -14.57 -4.65
CA MET A 244 -12.91 -14.48 -4.29
C MET A 244 -11.98 -14.51 -5.49
N GLN A 245 -12.35 -15.15 -6.60
CA GLN A 245 -11.60 -15.07 -7.87
C GLN A 245 -11.52 -13.62 -8.37
N LEU A 246 -12.61 -12.87 -8.33
CA LEU A 246 -12.62 -11.46 -8.71
C LEU A 246 -11.76 -10.61 -7.77
N VAL A 247 -11.90 -10.82 -6.45
CA VAL A 247 -11.14 -10.08 -5.44
C VAL A 247 -9.65 -10.39 -5.52
N GLN A 248 -9.27 -11.64 -5.77
CA GLN A 248 -7.87 -12.05 -5.95
C GLN A 248 -7.28 -11.50 -7.25
N ALA A 249 -8.07 -11.39 -8.31
CA ALA A 249 -7.63 -10.77 -9.56
C ALA A 249 -7.37 -9.27 -9.40
N ASP A 250 -8.24 -8.58 -8.67
CA ASP A 250 -8.13 -7.16 -8.35
C ASP A 250 -8.73 -6.84 -6.97
N PRO A 251 -7.94 -6.84 -5.90
CA PRO A 251 -8.45 -6.47 -4.56
C PRO A 251 -9.05 -5.06 -4.52
N GLY A 252 -8.66 -4.17 -5.45
CA GLY A 252 -9.16 -2.80 -5.54
C GLY A 252 -10.67 -2.69 -5.75
N ILE A 253 -11.35 -3.74 -6.24
CA ILE A 253 -12.82 -3.74 -6.45
C ILE A 253 -13.62 -3.56 -5.15
N LEU A 254 -13.06 -3.95 -4.00
CA LEU A 254 -13.68 -3.82 -2.69
C LEU A 254 -13.38 -2.48 -2.02
N TYR A 255 -12.31 -1.82 -2.43
CA TYR A 255 -11.87 -0.60 -1.77
C TYR A 255 -12.41 0.65 -2.46
N ASN A 256 -12.70 1.64 -1.65
CA ASN A 256 -12.86 2.98 -2.18
C ASN A 256 -11.49 3.49 -2.64
N ALA A 257 -11.28 3.54 -3.96
CA ALA A 257 -10.02 4.00 -4.55
C ALA A 257 -9.57 5.41 -4.10
N ARG A 258 -10.47 6.15 -3.43
CA ARG A 258 -10.15 7.46 -2.84
C ARG A 258 -9.63 7.36 -1.41
N LEU A 259 -9.95 6.26 -0.68
CA LEU A 259 -9.52 6.06 0.72
C LEU A 259 -8.25 5.22 0.80
N ALA A 260 -8.20 4.10 0.09
CA ALA A 260 -7.11 3.16 0.18
C ALA A 260 -6.90 2.43 -1.17
N PRO A 261 -6.33 3.10 -2.17
CA PRO A 261 -6.00 2.43 -3.42
C PRO A 261 -4.98 1.32 -3.16
N VAL A 262 -5.28 0.13 -3.68
CA VAL A 262 -4.43 -1.06 -3.59
C VAL A 262 -3.71 -1.23 -4.92
N THR A 263 -2.39 -1.29 -4.88
CA THR A 263 -1.57 -1.43 -6.08
C THR A 263 -0.67 -2.65 -5.94
N LYS A 264 -0.72 -3.57 -6.89
CA LYS A 264 0.21 -4.70 -6.97
C LYS A 264 1.57 -4.19 -7.43
N VAL A 265 2.62 -4.44 -6.64
CA VAL A 265 4.00 -3.99 -6.91
C VAL A 265 4.95 -5.11 -7.27
N GLN A 266 4.55 -6.36 -6.99
CA GLN A 266 5.28 -7.56 -7.37
C GLN A 266 4.30 -8.69 -7.63
N GLY A 267 4.57 -9.48 -8.67
CA GLY A 267 3.74 -10.60 -9.12
C GLY A 267 2.91 -10.27 -10.36
N ARG A 268 2.19 -11.26 -10.87
CA ARG A 268 1.42 -11.17 -12.11
C ARG A 268 0.08 -10.47 -11.89
N LEU A 269 -0.30 -9.53 -12.76
CA LEU A 269 -1.62 -8.88 -12.71
C LEU A 269 -2.74 -9.88 -13.06
N GLY A 270 -3.92 -9.65 -12.50
CA GLY A 270 -5.10 -10.52 -12.73
C GLY A 270 -5.05 -11.88 -12.02
N THR A 271 -4.02 -12.15 -11.23
CA THR A 271 -3.88 -13.37 -10.41
C THR A 271 -3.36 -13.00 -9.03
N MET A 272 -3.49 -13.91 -8.06
CA MET A 272 -2.88 -13.76 -6.74
C MET A 272 -2.17 -15.05 -6.37
N THR A 273 -0.91 -14.95 -5.97
CA THR A 273 -0.08 -16.06 -5.52
C THR A 273 0.70 -15.68 -4.28
N VAL A 274 1.09 -16.68 -3.49
CA VAL A 274 1.98 -16.43 -2.33
C VAL A 274 3.29 -15.80 -2.82
N GLY A 275 3.73 -14.74 -2.12
CA GLY A 275 4.89 -13.93 -2.49
C GLY A 275 4.56 -12.69 -3.33
N ASP A 276 3.33 -12.55 -3.82
CA ASP A 276 2.88 -11.31 -4.46
C ASP A 276 2.89 -10.17 -3.45
N ARG A 277 3.31 -8.96 -3.89
CA ARG A 277 3.36 -7.79 -3.03
C ARG A 277 2.43 -6.70 -3.51
N PHE A 278 1.82 -6.05 -2.55
CA PHE A 278 0.94 -4.91 -2.76
C PHE A 278 1.37 -3.72 -1.91
N VAL A 279 1.02 -2.54 -2.36
CA VAL A 279 1.07 -1.31 -1.56
C VAL A 279 -0.36 -0.80 -1.42
N ILE A 280 -0.79 -0.63 -0.19
CA ILE A 280 -2.06 0.01 0.15
C ILE A 280 -1.72 1.46 0.48
N ALA A 281 -2.13 2.40 -0.38
CA ALA A 281 -1.93 3.81 -0.11
C ALA A 281 -2.96 4.27 0.92
N LEU A 282 -2.51 4.46 2.15
CA LEU A 282 -3.34 4.95 3.23
C LEU A 282 -3.50 6.47 3.12
N ALA A 283 -4.56 7.00 3.73
CA ALA A 283 -4.80 8.44 3.75
C ALA A 283 -3.66 9.20 4.42
N GLY A 284 -3.14 10.21 3.76
CA GLY A 284 -1.94 10.94 4.15
C GLY A 284 -0.68 10.39 3.46
N PRO A 285 0.51 10.64 4.02
CA PRO A 285 1.77 10.28 3.36
C PRO A 285 2.16 8.81 3.60
N TRP A 286 1.27 7.98 4.13
CA TRP A 286 1.60 6.62 4.54
C TRP A 286 1.25 5.61 3.46
N SER A 287 2.13 4.64 3.28
CA SER A 287 1.89 3.45 2.48
C SER A 287 1.94 2.21 3.37
N GLY A 288 1.08 1.24 3.08
CA GLY A 288 1.04 -0.05 3.76
C GLY A 288 1.57 -1.15 2.83
N PRO A 289 2.88 -1.42 2.79
CA PRO A 289 3.40 -2.52 2.01
C PRO A 289 3.04 -3.85 2.67
N VAL A 290 2.50 -4.78 1.86
CA VAL A 290 2.06 -6.11 2.30
C VAL A 290 2.50 -7.18 1.32
N GLU A 291 2.67 -8.42 1.81
CA GLU A 291 2.97 -9.60 1.01
C GLU A 291 1.89 -10.66 1.21
N VAL A 292 1.47 -11.30 0.14
CA VAL A 292 0.54 -12.43 0.17
C VAL A 292 1.26 -13.63 0.76
N VAL A 293 0.75 -14.16 1.87
CA VAL A 293 1.34 -15.26 2.62
C VAL A 293 0.53 -16.56 2.56
N ASP A 294 -0.73 -16.47 2.13
CA ASP A 294 -1.61 -17.60 1.94
C ASP A 294 -2.68 -17.28 0.89
N VAL A 295 -3.04 -18.28 0.06
CA VAL A 295 -4.11 -18.16 -0.95
C VAL A 295 -4.85 -19.48 -1.04
N THR A 296 -6.15 -19.44 -0.91
CA THR A 296 -7.08 -20.55 -1.16
C THR A 296 -8.11 -20.15 -2.22
N PRO A 297 -8.95 -21.07 -2.70
CA PRO A 297 -10.02 -20.70 -3.64
C PRO A 297 -11.04 -19.68 -3.08
N THR A 298 -11.15 -19.57 -1.75
CA THR A 298 -12.16 -18.75 -1.09
C THR A 298 -11.57 -17.78 -0.07
N SER A 299 -10.24 -17.64 0.02
CA SER A 299 -9.59 -16.68 0.90
C SER A 299 -8.19 -16.33 0.42
N PHE A 300 -7.65 -15.25 0.96
CA PHE A 300 -6.23 -14.97 0.94
C PHE A 300 -5.82 -14.20 2.20
N ARG A 301 -4.55 -14.35 2.57
CA ARG A 301 -3.96 -13.64 3.70
C ARG A 301 -2.75 -12.85 3.25
N MET A 302 -2.65 -11.62 3.75
CA MET A 302 -1.49 -10.75 3.56
C MET A 302 -0.86 -10.44 4.91
N ALA A 303 0.47 -10.42 4.97
CA ALA A 303 1.23 -9.97 6.11
C ALA A 303 1.90 -8.63 5.80
N THR A 304 2.07 -7.81 6.83
CA THR A 304 2.73 -6.50 6.69
C THR A 304 4.23 -6.66 6.50
N LEU A 305 4.79 -5.80 5.67
CA LEU A 305 6.23 -5.69 5.45
C LEU A 305 6.82 -4.55 6.29
N ARG A 306 8.11 -4.57 6.51
CA ARG A 306 8.82 -3.50 7.22
C ARG A 306 8.55 -2.14 6.60
N GLY A 307 8.17 -1.18 7.46
CA GLY A 307 7.72 0.14 7.03
C GLY A 307 6.20 0.32 6.96
N HIS A 308 5.44 -0.75 7.14
CA HIS A 308 4.00 -0.66 7.38
C HIS A 308 3.73 -0.03 8.77
N LEU A 309 2.64 0.71 8.89
CA LEU A 309 2.24 1.34 10.17
C LEU A 309 1.87 0.33 11.25
N GLU A 310 1.38 -0.83 10.84
CA GLU A 310 1.00 -1.95 11.69
C GLU A 310 1.93 -3.15 11.47
N ALA A 311 2.11 -3.95 12.49
CA ALA A 311 2.80 -5.22 12.48
C ALA A 311 1.76 -6.34 12.63
N GLY A 312 1.61 -7.22 11.62
CA GLY A 312 0.64 -8.28 11.68
C GLY A 312 0.17 -8.82 10.34
N ALA A 313 -1.07 -9.28 10.30
CA ALA A 313 -1.67 -9.89 9.11
C ALA A 313 -3.16 -9.56 8.99
N ILE A 314 -3.65 -9.69 7.76
CA ILE A 314 -5.07 -9.56 7.43
C ILE A 314 -5.48 -10.69 6.50
N GLU A 315 -6.68 -11.22 6.71
CA GLU A 315 -7.31 -12.23 5.87
C GLU A 315 -8.62 -11.69 5.30
N LEU A 316 -8.84 -11.95 4.02
CA LEU A 316 -10.13 -11.77 3.37
C LEU A 316 -10.63 -13.13 2.95
N ALA A 317 -11.86 -13.47 3.33
CA ALA A 317 -12.46 -14.78 3.07
C ALA A 317 -13.93 -14.66 2.67
N ALA A 318 -14.41 -15.58 1.85
CA ALA A 318 -15.81 -15.74 1.55
C ALA A 318 -16.24 -17.18 1.78
N GLU A 319 -17.51 -17.36 2.15
CA GLU A 319 -18.13 -18.67 2.35
C GLU A 319 -19.57 -18.68 1.79
N ASP A 320 -20.06 -19.86 1.41
CA ASP A 320 -21.44 -20.00 0.98
C ASP A 320 -22.35 -20.01 2.23
N ALA A 321 -23.21 -19.00 2.36
CA ALA A 321 -24.07 -18.78 3.52
C ALA A 321 -25.50 -19.31 3.33
N GLY A 322 -25.66 -20.30 2.45
CA GLY A 322 -26.94 -20.92 2.07
C GLY A 322 -27.31 -20.67 0.61
N PRO A 323 -28.44 -21.19 0.13
CA PRO A 323 -28.85 -21.05 -1.26
C PRO A 323 -28.99 -19.59 -1.70
N GLY A 324 -28.16 -19.16 -2.66
CA GLY A 324 -28.15 -17.79 -3.17
C GLY A 324 -27.68 -16.74 -2.15
N ALA A 325 -26.92 -17.16 -1.14
CA ALA A 325 -26.31 -16.26 -0.17
C ALA A 325 -24.82 -16.49 -0.03
N VAL A 326 -24.06 -15.40 0.09
CA VAL A 326 -22.61 -15.44 0.30
C VAL A 326 -22.26 -14.63 1.55
N GLY A 327 -21.42 -15.22 2.41
CA GLY A 327 -20.77 -14.54 3.52
C GLY A 327 -19.40 -14.01 3.09
N PHE A 328 -19.04 -12.85 3.60
CA PHE A 328 -17.71 -12.26 3.38
C PHE A 328 -17.17 -11.73 4.68
N ARG A 329 -15.90 -11.99 4.93
CA ARG A 329 -15.17 -11.61 6.13
C ARG A 329 -13.89 -10.90 5.82
N VAL A 330 -13.63 -9.84 6.57
CA VAL A 330 -12.29 -9.25 6.72
C VAL A 330 -11.86 -9.47 8.17
N GLU A 331 -10.70 -10.05 8.39
CA GLU A 331 -10.18 -10.36 9.72
C GLU A 331 -8.73 -9.96 9.83
N SER A 332 -8.35 -9.23 10.88
CA SER A 332 -7.01 -8.69 11.04
C SER A 332 -6.48 -8.88 12.45
N TRP A 333 -5.18 -9.17 12.54
CA TRP A 333 -4.41 -9.30 13.77
C TRP A 333 -3.24 -8.34 13.69
N ALA A 334 -3.26 -7.28 14.49
CA ALA A 334 -2.29 -6.20 14.35
C ALA A 334 -1.88 -5.59 15.69
N ARG A 335 -0.66 -5.06 15.70
CA ARG A 335 -0.12 -4.16 16.73
C ARG A 335 0.45 -2.94 16.01
N SER A 336 0.72 -1.84 16.74
CA SER A 336 1.43 -0.70 16.14
C SER A 336 2.82 -1.11 15.68
N GLY A 337 3.22 -0.70 14.47
CA GLY A 337 4.51 -1.05 13.90
C GLY A 337 5.69 -0.37 14.59
N ASP A 338 5.48 0.81 15.19
CA ASP A 338 6.48 1.53 15.97
C ASP A 338 5.88 2.41 17.09
N ARG A 339 6.75 2.88 18.01
CA ARG A 339 6.33 3.69 19.16
C ARG A 339 5.80 5.06 18.78
N ALA A 340 6.29 5.67 17.70
CA ALA A 340 5.84 6.99 17.26
C ALA A 340 4.42 6.91 16.66
N PHE A 341 4.16 5.85 15.88
CA PHE A 341 2.84 5.57 15.33
C PHE A 341 1.84 5.22 16.44
N ARG A 342 2.28 4.43 17.45
CA ARG A 342 1.47 4.12 18.62
C ARG A 342 0.89 5.37 19.27
N THR A 343 1.72 6.39 19.51
CA THR A 343 1.26 7.64 20.14
C THR A 343 0.15 8.30 19.32
N MET A 344 0.27 8.29 18.00
CA MET A 344 -0.74 8.84 17.10
C MET A 344 -1.99 7.95 17.03
N TYR A 345 -1.82 6.64 17.06
CA TYR A 345 -2.90 5.65 16.99
C TYR A 345 -3.74 5.64 18.27
N ASP A 346 -3.08 5.61 19.45
CA ASP A 346 -3.72 5.53 20.76
C ASP A 346 -4.34 6.87 21.20
N VAL A 347 -3.66 7.99 20.90
CA VAL A 347 -4.09 9.33 21.39
C VAL A 347 -5.24 9.89 20.56
N LEU A 348 -5.31 9.60 19.27
CA LEU A 348 -6.29 10.24 18.38
C LEU A 348 -7.46 9.33 17.99
N GLY A 349 -7.36 8.00 18.12
CA GLY A 349 -8.38 7.06 17.65
C GLY A 349 -8.70 7.17 16.14
N VAL A 350 -8.02 8.09 15.47
CA VAL A 350 -8.27 8.50 14.08
C VAL A 350 -7.95 7.38 13.10
N ALA A 351 -6.82 6.71 13.32
CA ALA A 351 -6.41 5.63 12.43
C ALA A 351 -7.35 4.43 12.55
N GLN A 352 -7.82 4.12 13.78
CA GLN A 352 -8.79 3.05 14.01
C GLN A 352 -10.12 3.34 13.33
N ALA A 353 -10.66 4.55 13.49
CA ALA A 353 -11.90 4.95 12.87
C ALA A 353 -11.82 4.91 11.34
N LEU A 354 -10.71 5.37 10.77
CA LEU A 354 -10.49 5.34 9.33
C LEU A 354 -10.40 3.91 8.80
N GLN A 355 -9.66 3.04 9.49
CA GLN A 355 -9.51 1.64 9.12
C GLN A 355 -10.84 0.88 9.24
N SER A 356 -11.59 1.10 10.31
CA SER A 356 -12.90 0.50 10.49
C SER A 356 -13.88 0.93 9.40
N GLU A 357 -13.92 2.22 9.05
CA GLU A 357 -14.73 2.70 7.94
C GLU A 357 -14.35 2.06 6.61
N MET A 358 -13.05 1.92 6.34
CA MET A 358 -12.54 1.28 5.13
C MET A 358 -13.01 -0.18 5.00
N TRP A 359 -12.94 -0.95 6.09
CA TRP A 359 -13.36 -2.36 6.07
C TRP A 359 -14.88 -2.52 6.01
N VAL A 360 -15.63 -1.65 6.65
CA VAL A 360 -17.09 -1.63 6.51
C VAL A 360 -17.49 -1.26 5.09
N GLU A 361 -16.86 -0.25 4.48
CA GLU A 361 -17.09 0.08 3.06
C GLU A 361 -16.74 -1.10 2.13
N ALA A 362 -15.68 -1.87 2.44
CA ALA A 362 -15.33 -3.07 1.69
C ALA A 362 -16.41 -4.16 1.81
N CYS A 363 -16.92 -4.42 3.01
CA CYS A 363 -18.06 -5.34 3.23
C CYS A 363 -19.31 -4.88 2.48
N GLU A 364 -19.64 -3.60 2.53
CA GLU A 364 -20.78 -3.03 1.79
C GLU A 364 -20.59 -3.12 0.26
N ALA A 365 -19.32 -3.07 -0.22
CA ALA A 365 -19.00 -3.22 -1.63
C ALA A 365 -19.32 -4.62 -2.15
N VAL A 366 -19.18 -5.65 -1.32
CA VAL A 366 -19.48 -7.05 -1.71
C VAL A 366 -20.89 -7.18 -2.27
N ALA A 367 -21.89 -6.54 -1.66
CA ALA A 367 -23.27 -6.60 -2.13
C ALA A 367 -23.40 -6.09 -3.58
N ARG A 368 -22.65 -5.06 -3.95
CA ARG A 368 -22.61 -4.54 -5.32
C ARG A 368 -21.90 -5.49 -6.27
N VAL A 369 -20.79 -6.07 -5.82
CA VAL A 369 -19.99 -7.01 -6.64
C VAL A 369 -20.78 -8.27 -6.96
N VAL A 370 -21.47 -8.85 -5.97
CA VAL A 370 -22.24 -10.08 -6.16
C VAL A 370 -23.67 -9.85 -6.67
N GLY A 371 -24.11 -8.59 -6.84
CA GLY A 371 -25.44 -8.24 -7.31
C GLY A 371 -26.56 -8.62 -6.35
N GLY A 372 -26.25 -8.62 -5.04
CA GLY A 372 -27.16 -9.05 -3.97
C GLY A 372 -27.58 -7.93 -3.03
N VAL A 373 -28.21 -8.30 -1.92
CA VAL A 373 -28.70 -7.40 -0.87
C VAL A 373 -28.15 -7.84 0.49
N PRO A 374 -27.54 -6.94 1.28
CA PRO A 374 -27.10 -7.27 2.63
C PRO A 374 -28.26 -7.82 3.47
N ARG A 375 -28.05 -8.94 4.19
CA ARG A 375 -29.04 -9.55 5.08
C ARG A 375 -29.28 -8.70 6.33
N GLY A 376 -28.26 -7.98 6.76
CA GLY A 376 -28.28 -7.15 7.97
C GLY A 376 -27.15 -6.13 7.95
N PRO A 377 -26.85 -5.51 9.09
CA PRO A 377 -25.69 -4.65 9.25
C PRO A 377 -24.40 -5.42 9.05
N VAL A 378 -23.29 -4.70 8.88
CA VAL A 378 -21.94 -5.30 8.99
C VAL A 378 -21.67 -5.56 10.46
N ASP A 379 -21.43 -6.82 10.84
CA ASP A 379 -21.02 -7.19 12.19
C ASP A 379 -19.54 -6.87 12.38
N VAL A 380 -19.23 -6.08 13.39
CA VAL A 380 -17.86 -5.65 13.70
C VAL A 380 -17.51 -6.09 15.11
N LEU A 381 -16.51 -6.97 15.23
CA LEU A 381 -15.87 -7.34 16.49
C LEU A 381 -14.50 -6.69 16.58
N THR A 382 -14.22 -6.05 17.70
CA THR A 382 -12.88 -5.57 18.05
C THR A 382 -12.50 -6.14 19.41
N GLU A 383 -11.51 -7.01 19.43
CA GLU A 383 -10.86 -7.51 20.63
C GLU A 383 -9.53 -6.77 20.84
N ARG A 384 -9.26 -6.43 22.10
CA ARG A 384 -8.04 -5.77 22.52
C ARG A 384 -7.37 -6.56 23.64
N ALA A 385 -6.07 -6.80 23.50
CA ALA A 385 -5.24 -7.37 24.57
C ALA A 385 -4.13 -6.38 24.92
N GLU A 386 -3.95 -6.12 26.21
CA GLU A 386 -2.81 -5.34 26.66
C GLU A 386 -1.51 -6.11 26.42
N SER A 387 -0.43 -5.40 26.11
CA SER A 387 0.88 -6.04 26.08
C SER A 387 1.19 -6.65 27.44
N PRO A 388 1.67 -7.92 27.51
CA PRO A 388 2.19 -8.42 28.76
C PRO A 388 3.26 -7.43 29.22
N GLY A 389 3.00 -6.77 30.34
CA GLY A 389 3.82 -5.68 30.85
C GLY A 389 5.28 -6.11 30.91
N HIS A 390 6.18 -5.29 30.40
CA HIS A 390 7.51 -5.23 30.98
C HIS A 390 7.27 -4.79 32.42
N ALA A 391 7.34 -5.72 33.36
CA ALA A 391 7.43 -5.40 34.77
C ALA A 391 8.62 -4.46 34.96
N PRO A 392 8.47 -3.42 35.78
CA PRO A 392 9.47 -2.39 35.95
C PRO A 392 10.81 -2.93 36.48
#